data_08277043fc7429efe60cfc130f303c7c
#
_entry.id   08277043fc7429efe60cfc130f303c7c
#
_cell.length_a   1.000
_cell.length_b   1.000
_cell.length_c   1.000
_cell.angle_alpha   90.00
_cell.angle_beta   90.00
_cell.angle_gamma   90.00
#
_symmetry.space_group_name_H-M   'P 1'
#
loop_
_entity.id
_entity.type
_entity.pdbx_description
1 polymer ?
#
loop_
_entity_poly.entity_id
_entity_poly.type
_entity_poly.pdbx_seq_one_letter_code
_entity_poly.pdbx_strand_id
1 'polypeptide(L)'
;KGSMGYRNIVIRDESGANIVQAASQWSYIDTETLRPVRIEPEVGTAYPLAEKLPMEYAPRKIRLIEEMKEIDRRIVLPYQIDSNNHMNNEAYIALALEYISSDDMICQIRSEYKRQFVKGECIVIKKAESNDLIQFVFADEEGQTRCIVEFKTKRTGRQTA
;
A
#
# COMPACT_ATOMS: atom_id res chain seq x y z
N LYS A 1 17.41 -7.18 11.65
CA LYS A 1 17.56 -7.19 13.12
C LYS A 1 16.32 -6.54 13.73
N GLY A 2 15.70 -7.15 14.74
CA GLY A 2 14.54 -6.61 15.43
C GLY A 2 13.22 -7.26 14.99
N SER A 3 12.15 -6.48 14.91
CA SER A 3 10.77 -6.92 14.59
C SER A 3 10.38 -6.76 13.12
N MET A 4 11.30 -6.41 12.23
CA MET A 4 11.00 -6.10 10.84
C MET A 4 11.54 -7.15 9.88
N GLY A 5 10.65 -7.66 9.02
CA GLY A 5 10.98 -8.44 7.83
C GLY A 5 10.91 -7.60 6.57
N TYR A 6 11.75 -7.93 5.60
CA TYR A 6 11.80 -7.26 4.29
C TYR A 6 11.63 -8.32 3.20
N ARG A 7 10.77 -8.05 2.24
CA ARG A 7 10.55 -8.94 1.09
C ARG A 7 10.61 -8.14 -0.19
N ASN A 8 11.40 -8.64 -1.13
CA ASN A 8 11.43 -8.16 -2.50
C ASN A 8 10.69 -9.14 -3.40
N ILE A 9 9.96 -8.61 -4.36
CA ILE A 9 9.22 -9.37 -5.36
C ILE A 9 9.62 -8.83 -6.73
N VAL A 10 9.83 -9.73 -7.68
CA VAL A 10 10.10 -9.37 -9.07
C VAL A 10 9.24 -10.22 -9.99
N ILE A 11 8.62 -9.58 -10.98
CA ILE A 11 7.94 -10.24 -12.09
C ILE A 11 8.81 -10.01 -13.33
N ARG A 12 9.08 -11.11 -14.06
CA ARG A 12 9.89 -11.08 -15.30
C ARG A 12 9.07 -11.57 -16.47
N ASP A 13 9.40 -11.05 -17.64
CA ASP A 13 8.90 -11.61 -18.90
C ASP A 13 9.69 -12.87 -19.32
N GLU A 14 9.32 -13.45 -20.46
CA GLU A 14 9.94 -14.64 -21.01
C GLU A 14 11.42 -14.42 -21.39
N SER A 15 11.84 -13.18 -21.65
CA SER A 15 13.23 -12.81 -21.91
C SER A 15 14.08 -12.70 -20.64
N GLY A 16 13.45 -12.75 -19.46
CA GLY A 16 14.09 -12.52 -18.17
C GLY A 16 14.18 -11.05 -17.76
N ALA A 17 13.62 -10.11 -18.53
CA ALA A 17 13.59 -8.70 -18.18
C ALA A 17 12.59 -8.43 -17.05
N ASN A 18 12.97 -7.58 -16.09
CA ASN A 18 12.10 -7.21 -14.99
C ASN A 18 10.96 -6.30 -15.47
N ILE A 19 9.70 -6.76 -15.36
CA ILE A 19 8.50 -5.98 -15.69
C ILE A 19 8.03 -5.23 -14.46
N VAL A 20 8.02 -5.88 -13.28
CA VAL A 20 7.59 -5.29 -12.01
C VAL A 20 8.62 -5.63 -10.95
N GLN A 21 8.95 -4.63 -10.12
CA GLN A 21 9.74 -4.81 -8.91
C GLN A 21 8.98 -4.22 -7.72
N ALA A 22 8.93 -4.95 -6.62
CA ALA A 22 8.30 -4.47 -5.41
C ALA A 22 9.16 -4.76 -4.18
N ALA A 23 9.07 -3.86 -3.20
CA ALA A 23 9.64 -4.03 -1.87
C ALA A 23 8.57 -3.85 -0.81
N SER A 24 8.49 -4.77 0.12
CA SER A 24 7.57 -4.68 1.25
C SER A 24 8.30 -4.82 2.58
N GLN A 25 7.75 -4.15 3.60
CA GLN A 25 8.24 -4.20 4.97
C GLN A 25 7.12 -4.73 5.86
N TRP A 26 7.44 -5.72 6.68
CA TRP A 26 6.50 -6.42 7.54
C TRP A 26 6.92 -6.29 8.98
N SER A 27 5.99 -5.94 9.85
CA SER A 27 6.22 -5.98 11.29
C SER A 27 5.85 -7.35 11.83
N TYR A 28 6.78 -7.98 12.55
CA TYR A 28 6.49 -9.18 13.31
C TYR A 28 5.87 -8.77 14.64
N ILE A 29 4.63 -9.19 14.86
CA ILE A 29 3.83 -8.78 16.02
C ILE A 29 3.41 -10.00 16.84
N ASP A 30 3.29 -9.81 18.13
CA ASP A 30 2.60 -10.74 19.01
C ASP A 30 1.10 -10.62 18.78
N THR A 31 0.43 -11.75 18.57
CA THR A 31 -1.00 -11.78 18.18
C THR A 31 -1.96 -11.49 19.33
N GLU A 32 -1.52 -11.61 20.58
CA GLU A 32 -2.32 -11.31 21.76
C GLU A 32 -2.22 -9.84 22.14
N THR A 33 -1.00 -9.31 22.17
CA THR A 33 -0.74 -7.93 22.58
C THR A 33 -0.76 -6.92 21.43
N LEU A 34 -0.74 -7.38 20.17
CA LEU A 34 -0.64 -6.59 18.94
C LEU A 34 0.58 -5.66 18.91
N ARG A 35 1.62 -6.00 19.68
CA ARG A 35 2.87 -5.22 19.75
C ARG A 35 3.96 -5.84 18.90
N PRO A 36 4.82 -5.02 18.28
CA PRO A 36 6.00 -5.53 17.60
C PRO A 36 6.92 -6.28 18.59
N VAL A 37 7.27 -7.50 18.23
CA VAL A 37 8.21 -8.33 19.00
C VAL A 37 9.38 -8.74 18.13
N ARG A 38 10.48 -9.13 18.78
CA ARG A 38 11.68 -9.57 18.06
C ARG A 38 11.39 -10.88 17.33
N ILE A 39 11.85 -10.95 16.06
CA ILE A 39 11.77 -12.18 15.27
C ILE A 39 12.67 -13.25 15.96
N GLU A 40 12.06 -14.38 16.26
CA GLU A 40 12.75 -15.52 16.87
C GLU A 40 13.75 -16.15 15.88
N PRO A 41 14.87 -16.70 16.37
CA PRO A 41 15.89 -17.31 15.50
C PRO A 41 15.32 -18.40 14.58
N GLU A 42 14.41 -19.22 15.10
CA GLU A 42 13.76 -20.32 14.38
C GLU A 42 12.96 -19.82 13.19
N VAL A 43 12.21 -18.72 13.37
CA VAL A 43 11.47 -18.05 12.30
C VAL A 43 12.44 -17.46 11.28
N GLY A 44 13.52 -16.82 11.76
CA GLY A 44 14.55 -16.23 10.89
C GLY A 44 15.27 -17.26 10.01
N THR A 45 15.52 -18.46 10.52
CA THR A 45 16.20 -19.54 9.79
C THR A 45 15.30 -20.24 8.77
N ALA A 46 13.96 -20.23 8.98
CA ALA A 46 13.00 -20.77 8.02
C ALA A 46 12.91 -19.97 6.71
N TYR A 47 13.42 -18.73 6.70
CA TYR A 47 13.42 -17.85 5.54
C TYR A 47 14.86 -17.50 5.16
N PRO A 48 15.47 -18.23 4.21
CA PRO A 48 16.83 -17.92 3.76
C PRO A 48 16.89 -16.50 3.19
N LEU A 49 17.91 -15.76 3.62
CA LEU A 49 18.12 -14.40 3.13
C LEU A 49 18.64 -14.44 1.69
N ALA A 50 18.04 -13.62 0.84
CA ALA A 50 18.51 -13.36 -0.52
C ALA A 50 19.16 -11.97 -0.60
N GLU A 51 19.92 -11.73 -1.66
CA GLU A 51 20.47 -10.42 -1.95
C GLU A 51 19.35 -9.42 -2.24
N LYS A 52 19.60 -8.17 -1.82
CA LYS A 52 18.68 -7.06 -2.07
C LYS A 52 18.60 -6.77 -3.56
N LEU A 53 17.37 -6.63 -4.10
CA LEU A 53 17.21 -6.26 -5.51
C LEU A 53 17.86 -4.89 -5.80
N PRO A 54 18.52 -4.73 -6.97
CA PRO A 54 19.08 -3.46 -7.43
C PRO A 54 17.95 -2.53 -7.90
N MET A 55 17.23 -1.91 -6.95
CA MET A 55 16.13 -0.99 -7.22
C MET A 55 16.17 0.20 -6.25
N GLU A 56 15.49 1.29 -6.61
CA GLU A 56 15.28 2.40 -5.71
C GLU A 56 14.31 2.00 -4.59
N TYR A 57 14.69 2.26 -3.34
CA TYR A 57 13.87 1.97 -2.17
C TYR A 57 13.33 3.28 -1.59
N ALA A 58 12.04 3.49 -1.75
CA ALA A 58 11.37 4.65 -1.19
C ALA A 58 11.39 4.64 0.35
N PRO A 59 11.36 5.81 1.02
CA PRO A 59 11.23 5.90 2.47
C PRO A 59 9.99 5.17 2.97
N ARG A 60 10.07 4.55 4.16
CA ARG A 60 8.97 3.79 4.76
C ARG A 60 7.69 4.61 4.91
N LYS A 61 7.81 5.87 5.34
CA LYS A 61 6.66 6.76 5.52
C LYS A 61 6.34 7.51 4.24
N ILE A 62 5.06 7.61 3.93
CA ILE A 62 4.54 8.47 2.86
C ILE A 62 4.28 9.84 3.45
N ARG A 63 4.93 10.88 2.89
CA ARG A 63 4.65 12.27 3.25
C ARG A 63 3.38 12.69 2.54
N LEU A 64 2.39 13.16 3.29
CA LEU A 64 1.13 13.61 2.71
C LEU A 64 1.30 14.92 1.95
N ILE A 65 0.59 15.00 0.83
CA ILE A 65 0.31 16.24 0.11
C ILE A 65 -0.63 17.07 0.99
N GLU A 66 -0.42 18.37 1.03
CA GLU A 66 -1.33 19.30 1.72
C GLU A 66 -2.71 19.35 1.03
N GLU A 67 -3.72 19.79 1.77
CA GLU A 67 -5.09 19.99 1.25
C GLU A 67 -5.80 18.72 0.75
N MET A 68 -5.71 17.62 1.52
CA MET A 68 -6.50 16.41 1.26
C MET A 68 -8.00 16.71 1.36
N LYS A 69 -8.76 16.42 0.29
CA LYS A 69 -10.22 16.63 0.22
C LYS A 69 -10.93 15.30 0.35
N GLU A 70 -11.97 15.25 1.18
CA GLU A 70 -12.90 14.12 1.20
C GLU A 70 -13.63 14.04 -0.14
N ILE A 71 -13.60 12.85 -0.75
CA ILE A 71 -14.20 12.60 -2.07
C ILE A 71 -15.32 11.58 -2.01
N ASP A 72 -15.29 10.64 -1.06
CA ASP A 72 -16.32 9.61 -0.92
C ASP A 72 -16.29 8.98 0.49
N ARG A 73 -17.35 8.22 0.78
CA ARG A 73 -17.47 7.33 1.95
C ARG A 73 -17.94 5.96 1.50
N ARG A 74 -17.32 4.92 2.00
CA ARG A 74 -17.65 3.52 1.68
C ARG A 74 -17.80 2.70 2.95
N ILE A 75 -18.57 1.64 2.87
CA ILE A 75 -18.65 0.62 3.92
C ILE A 75 -17.80 -0.57 3.52
N VAL A 76 -17.03 -1.10 4.44
CA VAL A 76 -16.23 -2.31 4.21
C VAL A 76 -17.15 -3.51 3.99
N LEU A 77 -17.07 -4.10 2.79
CA LEU A 77 -17.93 -5.19 2.34
C LEU A 77 -17.30 -6.57 2.66
N PRO A 78 -18.11 -7.64 2.79
CA PRO A 78 -17.63 -8.97 3.16
C PRO A 78 -16.52 -9.52 2.25
N TYR A 79 -16.58 -9.27 0.94
CA TYR A 79 -15.59 -9.77 -0.02
C TYR A 79 -14.23 -9.09 0.08
N GLN A 80 -14.15 -7.95 0.78
CA GLN A 80 -12.90 -7.22 1.02
C GLN A 80 -12.14 -7.73 2.25
N ILE A 81 -12.73 -8.67 3.00
CA ILE A 81 -12.16 -9.20 4.25
C ILE A 81 -11.33 -10.45 3.97
N ASP A 82 -10.12 -10.48 4.51
CA ASP A 82 -9.21 -11.61 4.44
C ASP A 82 -9.43 -12.65 5.56
N SER A 83 -8.59 -13.69 5.57
CA SER A 83 -8.63 -14.76 6.59
C SER A 83 -8.31 -14.28 8.02
N ASN A 84 -7.76 -13.08 8.18
CA ASN A 84 -7.49 -12.48 9.48
C ASN A 84 -8.64 -11.60 9.98
N ASN A 85 -9.80 -11.63 9.30
CA ASN A 85 -10.98 -10.81 9.58
C ASN A 85 -10.73 -9.29 9.43
N HIS A 86 -9.76 -8.89 8.64
CA HIS A 86 -9.46 -7.50 8.34
C HIS A 86 -9.61 -7.22 6.84
N MET A 87 -9.82 -5.94 6.50
CA MET A 87 -9.82 -5.52 5.11
C MET A 87 -8.46 -5.85 4.47
N ASN A 88 -8.50 -6.61 3.38
CA ASN A 88 -7.31 -7.01 2.63
C ASN A 88 -6.53 -5.79 2.15
N ASN A 89 -5.21 -5.87 2.23
CA ASN A 89 -4.32 -4.80 1.78
C ASN A 89 -4.53 -4.41 0.30
N GLU A 90 -4.86 -5.37 -0.54
CA GLU A 90 -5.18 -5.13 -1.96
C GLU A 90 -6.45 -4.29 -2.13
N ALA A 91 -7.46 -4.48 -1.28
CA ALA A 91 -8.74 -3.78 -1.40
C ALA A 91 -8.63 -2.25 -1.26
N TYR A 92 -7.65 -1.74 -0.50
CA TYR A 92 -7.38 -0.30 -0.44
C TYR A 92 -6.86 0.24 -1.78
N ILE A 93 -5.99 -0.53 -2.45
CA ILE A 93 -5.45 -0.16 -3.75
C ILE A 93 -6.56 -0.21 -4.80
N ALA A 94 -7.38 -1.26 -4.79
CA ALA A 94 -8.53 -1.39 -5.70
C ALA A 94 -9.51 -0.23 -5.55
N LEU A 95 -9.87 0.16 -4.32
CA LEU A 95 -10.70 1.33 -4.07
C LEU A 95 -10.07 2.63 -4.58
N ALA A 96 -8.76 2.82 -4.37
CA ALA A 96 -8.08 4.02 -4.86
C ALA A 96 -8.09 4.09 -6.40
N LEU A 97 -7.95 2.95 -7.07
CA LEU A 97 -7.98 2.87 -8.54
C LEU A 97 -9.31 3.31 -9.15
N GLU A 98 -10.44 3.20 -8.43
CA GLU A 98 -11.74 3.69 -8.89
C GLU A 98 -11.74 5.20 -9.16
N TYR A 99 -10.81 5.96 -8.55
CA TYR A 99 -10.71 7.43 -8.65
C TYR A 99 -9.50 7.90 -9.47
N ILE A 100 -8.82 6.99 -10.15
CA ILE A 100 -7.71 7.32 -11.08
C ILE A 100 -8.28 7.47 -12.49
N SER A 101 -7.83 8.50 -13.22
CA SER A 101 -8.20 8.68 -14.62
C SER A 101 -7.58 7.61 -15.50
N SER A 102 -8.30 7.18 -16.55
CA SER A 102 -7.76 6.31 -17.60
C SER A 102 -6.59 6.93 -18.38
N ASP A 103 -6.44 8.26 -18.31
CA ASP A 103 -5.34 8.99 -18.97
C ASP A 103 -4.06 8.99 -18.14
N ASP A 104 -4.12 8.53 -16.89
CA ASP A 104 -2.99 8.45 -15.98
C ASP A 104 -2.33 7.07 -16.06
N MET A 105 -1.13 7.00 -16.63
CA MET A 105 -0.33 5.78 -16.61
C MET A 105 0.39 5.65 -15.27
N ILE A 106 0.02 4.67 -14.47
CA ILE A 106 0.63 4.40 -13.17
C ILE A 106 2.02 3.79 -13.38
N CYS A 107 3.05 4.41 -12.80
CA CYS A 107 4.44 3.97 -12.85
C CYS A 107 4.92 3.37 -11.52
N GLN A 108 4.31 3.78 -10.40
CA GLN A 108 4.64 3.28 -9.08
C GLN A 108 3.41 3.34 -8.18
N ILE A 109 3.28 2.34 -7.33
CA ILE A 109 2.28 2.30 -6.25
C ILE A 109 3.04 2.15 -4.93
N ARG A 110 2.66 2.97 -3.94
CA ARG A 110 3.14 2.84 -2.57
C ARG A 110 1.95 2.79 -1.63
N SER A 111 2.03 1.97 -0.60
CA SER A 111 1.00 1.87 0.43
C SER A 111 1.61 1.86 1.82
N GLU A 112 1.03 2.60 2.73
CA GLU A 112 1.38 2.61 4.15
C GLU A 112 0.16 2.22 4.98
N TYR A 113 0.17 1.01 5.53
CA TYR A 113 -0.89 0.47 6.38
C TYR A 113 -0.58 0.77 7.83
N LYS A 114 -1.48 1.49 8.53
CA LYS A 114 -1.33 1.90 9.93
C LYS A 114 -2.25 1.14 10.87
N ARG A 115 -3.50 0.95 10.47
CA ARG A 115 -4.52 0.21 11.21
C ARG A 115 -5.51 -0.39 10.23
N GLN A 116 -5.95 -1.61 10.49
CA GLN A 116 -6.91 -2.29 9.63
C GLN A 116 -8.33 -1.76 9.84
N PHE A 117 -9.13 -1.85 8.79
CA PHE A 117 -10.58 -1.81 8.88
C PHE A 117 -11.15 -3.21 9.03
N VAL A 118 -12.32 -3.31 9.68
CA VAL A 118 -13.09 -4.54 9.76
C VAL A 118 -14.42 -4.40 9.01
N LYS A 119 -15.09 -5.53 8.76
CA LYS A 119 -16.38 -5.56 8.06
C LYS A 119 -17.38 -4.61 8.69
N GLY A 120 -18.04 -3.80 7.86
CA GLY A 120 -19.11 -2.90 8.26
C GLY A 120 -18.65 -1.53 8.76
N GLU A 121 -17.34 -1.31 8.97
CA GLU A 121 -16.83 0.03 9.28
C GLU A 121 -16.96 0.97 8.08
N CYS A 122 -17.14 2.25 8.37
CA CYS A 122 -17.16 3.32 7.38
C CYS A 122 -15.72 3.77 7.06
N ILE A 123 -15.42 3.87 5.77
CA ILE A 123 -14.16 4.41 5.25
C ILE A 123 -14.44 5.81 4.71
N VAL A 124 -13.78 6.81 5.24
CA VAL A 124 -13.72 8.16 4.68
C VAL A 124 -12.53 8.22 3.73
N ILE A 125 -12.80 8.44 2.43
CA ILE A 125 -11.79 8.48 1.37
C ILE A 125 -11.46 9.94 1.09
N LYS A 126 -10.18 10.30 1.26
CA LYS A 126 -9.66 11.62 0.91
C LYS A 126 -8.64 11.51 -0.19
N LYS A 127 -8.61 12.51 -1.09
CA LYS A 127 -7.70 12.58 -2.24
C LYS A 127 -6.97 13.92 -2.28
N ALA A 128 -5.72 13.89 -2.69
CA ALA A 128 -4.94 15.06 -3.11
C ALA A 128 -4.08 14.70 -4.31
N GLU A 129 -3.79 15.69 -5.13
CA GLU A 129 -2.94 15.56 -6.32
C GLU A 129 -1.88 16.66 -6.32
N SER A 130 -0.66 16.31 -6.69
CA SER A 130 0.44 17.27 -6.88
C SER A 130 1.43 16.73 -7.90
N ASN A 131 1.65 17.50 -8.98
CA ASN A 131 2.54 17.13 -10.08
C ASN A 131 2.19 15.73 -10.66
N ASP A 132 3.10 14.76 -10.44
CA ASP A 132 3.01 13.37 -10.89
C ASP A 132 2.52 12.41 -9.79
N LEU A 133 2.07 12.94 -8.64
CA LEU A 133 1.61 12.16 -7.50
C LEU A 133 0.10 12.32 -7.27
N ILE A 134 -0.58 11.20 -7.06
CA ILE A 134 -1.97 11.16 -6.60
C ILE A 134 -1.98 10.37 -5.30
N GLN A 135 -2.50 10.95 -4.24
CA GLN A 135 -2.56 10.32 -2.93
C GLN A 135 -3.99 10.14 -2.46
N PHE A 136 -4.23 9.00 -1.82
CA PHE A 136 -5.45 8.67 -1.12
C PHE A 136 -5.16 8.41 0.35
N VAL A 137 -6.01 8.96 1.21
CA VAL A 137 -6.05 8.65 2.63
C VAL A 137 -7.37 7.97 2.93
N PHE A 138 -7.29 6.79 3.52
CA PHE A 138 -8.42 6.05 4.05
C PHE A 138 -8.44 6.27 5.56
N ALA A 139 -9.44 7.01 6.03
CA ALA A 139 -9.60 7.35 7.43
C ALA A 139 -10.92 6.78 8.00
N ASP A 140 -10.99 6.60 9.31
CA ASP A 140 -12.25 6.33 9.99
C ASP A 140 -13.09 7.60 10.15
N GLU A 141 -14.28 7.48 10.75
CA GLU A 141 -15.21 8.59 10.95
C GLU A 141 -14.68 9.61 11.95
N GLU A 142 -13.77 9.23 12.84
CA GLU A 142 -13.04 10.12 13.75
C GLU A 142 -11.89 10.86 13.06
N GLY A 143 -11.66 10.59 11.77
CA GLY A 143 -10.61 11.21 10.98
C GLY A 143 -9.22 10.59 11.17
N GLN A 144 -9.11 9.46 11.88
CA GLN A 144 -7.84 8.79 12.08
C GLN A 144 -7.42 8.06 10.78
N THR A 145 -6.26 8.40 10.24
CA THR A 145 -5.70 7.75 9.06
C THR A 145 -5.36 6.28 9.34
N ARG A 146 -5.97 5.36 8.59
CA ARG A 146 -5.72 3.92 8.68
C ARG A 146 -4.84 3.37 7.55
N CYS A 147 -4.98 3.92 6.34
CA CYS A 147 -4.12 3.58 5.20
C CYS A 147 -3.85 4.80 4.33
N ILE A 148 -2.70 4.83 3.69
CA ILE A 148 -2.34 5.79 2.66
C ILE A 148 -1.94 5.00 1.43
N VAL A 149 -2.49 5.37 0.26
CA VAL A 149 -2.07 4.86 -1.05
C VAL A 149 -1.59 6.02 -1.89
N GLU A 150 -0.41 5.89 -2.48
CA GLU A 150 0.22 6.88 -3.34
C GLU A 150 0.50 6.26 -4.70
N PHE A 151 0.05 6.92 -5.74
CA PHE A 151 0.39 6.60 -7.13
C PHE A 151 1.33 7.66 -7.68
N LYS A 152 2.41 7.21 -8.31
CA LYS A 152 3.18 8.04 -9.20
C LYS A 152 2.73 7.76 -10.63
N THR A 153 2.30 8.81 -11.33
CA THR A 153 1.73 8.70 -12.67
C THR A 153 2.55 9.44 -13.70
N LYS A 154 2.39 9.05 -14.96
CA LYS A 154 2.78 9.83 -16.12
C LYS A 154 1.53 10.11 -16.92
N ARG A 155 1.24 11.37 -17.21
CA ARG A 155 0.17 11.72 -18.14
C ARG A 155 0.61 11.28 -19.54
N THR A 156 -0.14 10.37 -20.14
CA THR A 156 -0.04 10.12 -21.57
C THR A 156 -0.62 11.36 -22.25
N GLY A 157 0.26 12.22 -22.76
CA GLY A 157 -0.17 13.43 -23.46
C GLY A 157 -1.16 13.05 -24.55
N ARG A 158 -2.40 13.52 -24.47
CA ARG A 158 -3.23 13.62 -25.67
C ARG A 158 -2.46 14.50 -26.63
N GLN A 159 -1.95 13.92 -27.71
CA GLN A 159 -1.73 14.71 -28.91
C GLN A 159 -3.09 15.31 -29.27
N THR A 160 -3.25 16.60 -28.98
CA THR A 160 -4.35 17.38 -29.54
C THR A 160 -4.24 17.28 -31.05
N ALA A 161 -5.13 16.50 -31.65
CA ALA A 161 -5.34 16.49 -33.09
C ALA A 161 -5.99 17.80 -33.52
#